data_d36b8c10a17b73b2b9f9d0647bfdff40
#
_entry.id   d36b8c10a17b73b2b9f9d0647bfdff40
#
_cell.length_a   1.000
_cell.length_b   1.000
_cell.length_c   1.000
_cell.angle_alpha   90.00
_cell.angle_beta   90.00
_cell.angle_gamma   90.00
#
_symmetry.space_group_name_H-M   'P 1'
#
loop_
_entity.id
_entity.type
_entity.pdbx_description
1 polymer ?
#
loop_
_entity_poly.entity_id
_entity_poly.type
_entity_poly.pdbx_seq_one_letter_code
_entity_poly.pdbx_strand_id
1 'polypeptide(L)'
;MKDFLKFTFASVIGVILAGVVFTILGIITLVGIVASSDTETVVKDNSIFVLDFKGSLSERVQENPLQQLLGEEFEAYGLDDILASIKKAKDNDKIKGIYIQPSYLEASYASLEEIRNALLDFKESGKFIVAYADQYAQGMYYLSSVADKIIINPQGSIGWHGAGMQLSLIHI
;
A
#
# COMPACT_ATOMS: atom_id res chain seq x y z
N MET A 1 46.78 16.92 42.99
CA MET A 1 45.81 15.79 42.92
C MET A 1 44.34 16.24 42.98
N LYS A 2 43.96 17.18 43.84
CA LYS A 2 42.56 17.64 43.93
C LYS A 2 42.03 18.31 42.67
N ASP A 3 42.84 19.08 41.97
CA ASP A 3 42.43 19.79 40.74
C ASP A 3 42.33 18.83 39.54
N PHE A 4 43.23 17.85 39.47
CA PHE A 4 43.13 16.80 38.44
C PHE A 4 41.78 16.03 38.55
N LEU A 5 41.39 15.60 39.74
CA LEU A 5 40.13 14.94 39.99
C LEU A 5 38.93 15.83 39.62
N LYS A 6 38.95 17.12 39.90
CA LYS A 6 37.90 18.07 39.54
C LYS A 6 37.71 18.15 38.03
N PHE A 7 38.80 18.29 37.30
CA PHE A 7 38.75 18.40 35.82
C PHE A 7 38.30 17.08 35.19
N THR A 8 38.75 15.93 35.72
CA THR A 8 38.30 14.63 35.23
C THR A 8 36.80 14.42 35.48
N PHE A 9 36.28 14.75 36.67
CA PHE A 9 34.86 14.68 36.95
C PHE A 9 34.04 15.65 36.06
N ALA A 10 34.51 16.86 35.88
CA ALA A 10 33.82 17.81 35.03
C ALA A 10 33.76 17.33 33.55
N SER A 11 34.86 16.75 33.06
CA SER A 11 34.88 16.15 31.70
C SER A 11 33.93 14.98 31.57
N VAL A 12 33.89 14.06 32.52
CA VAL A 12 32.98 12.91 32.50
C VAL A 12 31.51 13.37 32.51
N ILE A 13 31.18 14.34 33.38
CA ILE A 13 29.82 14.90 33.44
C ILE A 13 29.49 15.60 32.10
N GLY A 14 30.40 16.32 31.51
CA GLY A 14 30.23 16.97 30.22
C GLY A 14 29.93 15.98 29.09
N VAL A 15 30.65 14.86 29.04
CA VAL A 15 30.40 13.80 28.06
C VAL A 15 29.03 13.12 28.26
N ILE A 16 28.65 12.87 29.51
CA ILE A 16 27.34 12.29 29.84
C ILE A 16 26.22 13.25 29.40
N LEU A 17 26.33 14.53 29.74
CA LEU A 17 25.34 15.54 29.35
C LEU A 17 25.24 15.67 27.83
N ALA A 18 26.37 15.71 27.13
CA ALA A 18 26.37 15.72 25.67
C ALA A 18 25.66 14.48 25.10
N GLY A 19 25.95 13.28 25.62
CA GLY A 19 25.29 12.05 25.23
C GLY A 19 23.76 12.10 25.39
N VAL A 20 23.31 12.61 26.54
CA VAL A 20 21.85 12.77 26.80
C VAL A 20 21.21 13.74 25.82
N VAL A 21 21.85 14.89 25.55
CA VAL A 21 21.34 15.88 24.57
C VAL A 21 21.24 15.28 23.17
N PHE A 22 22.28 14.57 22.73
CA PHE A 22 22.27 13.92 21.41
C PHE A 22 21.19 12.83 21.32
N THR A 23 20.97 12.08 22.39
CA THR A 23 19.91 11.06 22.44
C THR A 23 18.53 11.70 22.32
N ILE A 24 18.28 12.77 23.06
CA ILE A 24 16.99 13.50 23.01
C ILE A 24 16.76 14.08 21.61
N LEU A 25 17.76 14.72 21.02
CA LEU A 25 17.67 15.25 19.65
C LEU A 25 17.41 14.15 18.63
N GLY A 26 18.06 13.00 18.76
CA GLY A 26 17.82 11.82 17.92
C GLY A 26 16.39 11.31 18.01
N ILE A 27 15.83 11.21 19.21
CA ILE A 27 14.44 10.80 19.42
C ILE A 27 13.47 11.82 18.83
N ILE A 28 13.68 13.12 19.05
CA ILE A 28 12.83 14.17 18.48
C ILE A 28 12.85 14.12 16.95
N THR A 29 14.02 13.91 16.35
CA THR A 29 14.16 13.80 14.89
C THR A 29 13.42 12.58 14.35
N LEU A 30 13.56 11.41 15.01
CA LEU A 30 12.85 10.20 14.63
C LEU A 30 11.32 10.35 14.75
N VAL A 31 10.84 10.91 15.85
CA VAL A 31 9.40 11.18 16.05
C VAL A 31 8.91 12.19 15.01
N GLY A 32 9.69 13.21 14.68
CA GLY A 32 9.36 14.18 13.64
C GLY A 32 9.23 13.54 12.24
N ILE A 33 10.11 12.62 11.89
CA ILE A 33 10.06 11.88 10.62
C ILE A 33 8.80 11.00 10.57
N VAL A 34 8.53 10.24 11.63
CA VAL A 34 7.33 9.38 11.71
C VAL A 34 6.04 10.20 11.66
N ALA A 35 5.97 11.31 12.39
CA ALA A 35 4.79 12.18 12.41
C ALA A 35 4.56 12.90 11.06
N SER A 36 5.62 13.15 10.28
CA SER A 36 5.50 13.75 8.94
C SER A 36 5.07 12.75 7.86
N SER A 37 5.13 11.45 8.13
CA SER A 37 4.66 10.40 7.22
C SER A 37 3.12 10.32 7.15
N ASP A 38 2.42 10.79 8.18
CA ASP A 38 0.95 10.84 8.24
C ASP A 38 0.38 12.13 7.59
N THR A 39 0.88 12.49 6.41
CA THR A 39 0.31 13.63 5.69
C THR A 39 -1.03 13.21 5.11
N GLU A 40 -2.13 13.64 5.72
CA GLU A 40 -3.45 13.48 5.12
C GLU A 40 -3.45 14.09 3.72
N THR A 41 -3.64 13.26 2.72
CA THR A 41 -3.74 13.71 1.34
C THR A 41 -4.98 14.58 1.19
N VAL A 42 -4.80 15.87 0.92
CA VAL A 42 -5.93 16.78 0.68
C VAL A 42 -6.61 16.42 -0.63
N VAL A 43 -7.74 15.76 -0.54
CA VAL A 43 -8.55 15.39 -1.70
C VAL A 43 -9.25 16.65 -2.25
N LYS A 44 -9.01 16.97 -3.52
CA LYS A 44 -9.66 18.08 -4.24
C LYS A 44 -11.04 17.63 -4.73
N ASP A 45 -11.91 18.62 -4.97
CA ASP A 45 -13.23 18.36 -5.55
C ASP A 45 -13.10 17.75 -6.95
N ASN A 46 -13.97 16.81 -7.28
CA ASN A 46 -13.97 16.04 -8.54
C ASN A 46 -12.71 15.19 -8.76
N SER A 47 -12.12 14.66 -7.69
CA SER A 47 -11.00 13.72 -7.78
C SER A 47 -11.46 12.34 -8.22
N ILE A 48 -10.52 11.59 -8.81
CA ILE A 48 -10.66 10.17 -9.12
C ILE A 48 -9.67 9.41 -8.25
N PHE A 49 -10.14 8.35 -7.62
CA PHE A 49 -9.27 7.45 -6.87
C PHE A 49 -8.62 6.45 -7.83
N VAL A 50 -7.29 6.42 -7.87
CA VAL A 50 -6.52 5.53 -8.75
C VAL A 50 -6.10 4.30 -7.96
N LEU A 51 -6.52 3.12 -8.41
CA LEU A 51 -6.06 1.83 -7.94
C LEU A 51 -5.05 1.27 -8.95
N ASP A 52 -3.78 1.48 -8.67
CA ASP A 52 -2.67 0.93 -9.48
C ASP A 52 -2.20 -0.36 -8.82
N PHE A 53 -2.53 -1.49 -9.44
CA PHE A 53 -2.19 -2.82 -8.93
C PHE A 53 -0.87 -3.30 -9.51
N LYS A 54 0.16 -3.40 -8.65
CA LYS A 54 1.49 -3.93 -8.98
C LYS A 54 2.01 -4.80 -7.84
N GLY A 55 2.86 -5.76 -8.16
CA GLY A 55 3.54 -6.58 -7.15
C GLY A 55 2.68 -7.67 -6.52
N SER A 56 2.72 -7.83 -5.21
CA SER A 56 2.02 -8.91 -4.48
C SER A 56 1.01 -8.39 -3.48
N LEU A 57 -0.10 -9.12 -3.33
CA LEU A 57 -1.13 -8.86 -2.34
C LEU A 57 -0.97 -9.81 -1.16
N SER A 58 -0.85 -9.24 0.03
CA SER A 58 -0.87 -9.96 1.31
C SER A 58 -2.11 -9.57 2.10
N GLU A 59 -2.58 -10.43 3.00
CA GLU A 59 -3.71 -10.07 3.88
C GLU A 59 -3.40 -8.82 4.70
N ARG A 60 -2.17 -8.76 5.25
CA ARG A 60 -1.64 -7.61 5.99
C ARG A 60 -0.19 -7.35 5.63
N VAL A 61 0.13 -6.12 5.34
CA VAL A 61 1.52 -5.68 5.24
C VAL A 61 1.93 -5.16 6.62
N GLN A 62 2.98 -5.77 7.20
CA GLN A 62 3.63 -5.19 8.36
C GLN A 62 4.61 -4.13 7.84
N GLU A 63 4.29 -2.87 8.05
CA GLU A 63 5.23 -1.79 7.80
C GLU A 63 6.46 -1.99 8.68
N ASN A 64 7.58 -2.30 8.05
CA ASN A 64 8.86 -2.38 8.73
C ASN A 64 9.60 -1.06 8.49
N PRO A 65 9.65 -0.15 9.49
CA PRO A 65 10.28 1.17 9.32
C PRO A 65 11.74 1.09 8.87
N LEU A 66 12.40 -0.04 9.16
CA LEU A 66 13.79 -0.27 8.76
C LEU A 66 13.92 -0.55 7.25
N GLN A 67 12.93 -1.22 6.65
CA GLN A 67 12.88 -1.51 5.20
C GLN A 67 12.62 -0.24 4.40
N GLN A 68 11.75 0.64 4.90
CA GLN A 68 11.52 1.97 4.32
C GLN A 68 12.81 2.83 4.31
N LEU A 69 13.63 2.75 5.37
CA LEU A 69 14.92 3.46 5.44
C LEU A 69 15.98 2.88 4.51
N LEU A 70 15.89 1.59 4.16
CA LEU A 70 16.83 0.92 3.27
C LEU A 70 16.47 1.08 1.79
N GLY A 71 15.33 1.71 1.47
CA GLY A 71 14.89 1.95 0.09
C GLY A 71 14.47 0.67 -0.64
N GLU A 72 14.18 -0.41 0.07
CA GLU A 72 13.59 -1.61 -0.50
C GLU A 72 12.07 -1.38 -0.63
N GLU A 73 11.66 -0.81 -1.75
CA GLU A 73 10.27 -0.75 -2.16
C GLU A 73 9.80 -2.17 -2.56
N PHE A 74 9.45 -2.99 -1.59
CA PHE A 74 8.59 -4.13 -1.86
C PHE A 74 7.19 -3.57 -2.12
N GLU A 75 6.78 -3.57 -3.39
CA GLU A 75 5.40 -3.25 -3.78
C GLU A 75 4.48 -4.39 -3.28
N ALA A 76 4.27 -4.45 -1.97
CA ALA A 76 3.32 -5.36 -1.33
C ALA A 76 2.15 -4.53 -0.81
N TYR A 77 0.95 -4.87 -1.25
CA TYR A 77 -0.27 -4.23 -0.79
C TYR A 77 -0.95 -5.08 0.29
N GLY A 78 -1.47 -4.41 1.31
CA GLY A 78 -2.37 -5.03 2.28
C GLY A 78 -3.79 -5.10 1.73
N LEU A 79 -4.42 -6.27 1.80
CA LEU A 79 -5.84 -6.40 1.43
C LEU A 79 -6.71 -5.47 2.29
N ASP A 80 -6.46 -5.45 3.60
CA ASP A 80 -7.18 -4.59 4.55
C ASP A 80 -7.07 -3.09 4.15
N ASP A 81 -5.89 -2.66 3.70
CA ASP A 81 -5.63 -1.27 3.31
C ASP A 81 -6.36 -0.90 2.01
N ILE A 82 -6.39 -1.81 1.04
CA ILE A 82 -7.13 -1.61 -0.21
C ILE A 82 -8.64 -1.50 0.09
N LEU A 83 -9.19 -2.42 0.89
CA LEU A 83 -10.60 -2.42 1.26
C LEU A 83 -10.98 -1.14 2.03
N ALA A 84 -10.15 -0.72 3.00
CA ALA A 84 -10.34 0.51 3.74
C ALA A 84 -10.28 1.75 2.82
N SER A 85 -9.37 1.75 1.84
CA SER A 85 -9.22 2.85 0.88
C SER A 85 -10.42 2.96 -0.07
N ILE A 86 -10.94 1.84 -0.57
CA ILE A 86 -12.16 1.81 -1.39
C ILE A 86 -13.35 2.33 -0.58
N LYS A 87 -13.48 1.91 0.69
CA LYS A 87 -14.54 2.40 1.58
C LYS A 87 -14.44 3.90 1.84
N LYS A 88 -13.24 4.41 2.14
CA LYS A 88 -13.02 5.86 2.28
C LYS A 88 -13.36 6.62 1.00
N ALA A 89 -13.04 6.05 -0.16
CA ALA A 89 -13.39 6.66 -1.46
C ALA A 89 -14.91 6.66 -1.70
N LYS A 90 -15.64 5.62 -1.26
CA LYS A 90 -17.10 5.55 -1.31
C LYS A 90 -17.73 6.67 -0.50
N ASP A 91 -17.26 6.89 0.73
CA ASP A 91 -17.83 7.85 1.68
C ASP A 91 -17.40 9.30 1.40
N ASN A 92 -16.43 9.55 0.52
CA ASN A 92 -15.90 10.87 0.23
C ASN A 92 -16.60 11.51 -0.99
N ASP A 93 -17.41 12.54 -0.78
CA ASP A 93 -18.15 13.24 -1.84
C ASP A 93 -17.27 13.93 -2.89
N LYS A 94 -16.01 14.20 -2.57
CA LYS A 94 -15.05 14.80 -3.49
C LYS A 94 -14.53 13.80 -4.53
N ILE A 95 -14.61 12.49 -4.25
CA ILE A 95 -14.23 11.43 -5.18
C ILE A 95 -15.45 11.06 -6.02
N LYS A 96 -15.32 11.17 -7.34
CA LYS A 96 -16.40 10.91 -8.31
C LYS A 96 -16.34 9.52 -8.93
N GLY A 97 -15.20 8.86 -8.87
CA GLY A 97 -15.04 7.52 -9.43
C GLY A 97 -13.72 6.88 -9.08
N ILE A 98 -13.58 5.63 -9.48
CA ILE A 98 -12.34 4.86 -9.36
C ILE A 98 -11.80 4.59 -10.76
N TYR A 99 -10.49 4.76 -10.92
CA TYR A 99 -9.74 4.31 -12.09
C TYR A 99 -8.87 3.13 -11.68
N ILE A 100 -9.12 1.97 -12.30
CA ILE A 100 -8.36 0.75 -12.05
C ILE A 100 -7.31 0.64 -13.15
N GLN A 101 -6.04 0.53 -12.74
CA GLN A 101 -4.91 0.25 -13.59
C GLN A 101 -4.32 -1.11 -13.20
N PRO A 102 -4.85 -2.21 -13.75
CA PRO A 102 -4.45 -3.55 -13.39
C PRO A 102 -3.22 -3.98 -14.20
N SER A 103 -2.01 -3.71 -13.69
CA SER A 103 -0.78 -4.13 -14.36
C SER A 103 -0.51 -5.61 -14.10
N TYR A 104 0.02 -5.95 -12.94
CA TYR A 104 0.27 -7.31 -12.51
C TYR A 104 0.16 -7.38 -10.99
N LEU A 105 -0.75 -8.19 -10.50
CA LEU A 105 -0.92 -8.42 -9.08
C LEU A 105 -0.89 -9.92 -8.81
N GLU A 106 0.06 -10.38 -8.02
CA GLU A 106 0.07 -11.73 -7.49
C GLU A 106 -0.88 -11.79 -6.29
N ALA A 107 -2.04 -12.38 -6.50
CA ALA A 107 -3.10 -12.46 -5.50
C ALA A 107 -3.88 -13.76 -5.60
N SER A 108 -4.44 -14.21 -4.48
CA SER A 108 -5.40 -15.31 -4.48
C SER A 108 -6.72 -14.87 -5.11
N TYR A 109 -7.45 -15.79 -5.73
CA TYR A 109 -8.79 -15.46 -6.25
C TYR A 109 -9.76 -15.06 -5.14
N ALA A 110 -9.60 -15.57 -3.91
CA ALA A 110 -10.38 -15.16 -2.77
C ALA A 110 -10.17 -13.68 -2.43
N SER A 111 -8.91 -13.24 -2.37
CA SER A 111 -8.58 -11.83 -2.13
C SER A 111 -9.07 -10.91 -3.26
N LEU A 112 -8.98 -11.37 -4.51
CA LEU A 112 -9.52 -10.63 -5.66
C LEU A 112 -11.05 -10.51 -5.59
N GLU A 113 -11.74 -11.54 -5.09
CA GLU A 113 -13.20 -11.53 -4.90
C GLU A 113 -13.60 -10.52 -3.83
N GLU A 114 -12.86 -10.42 -2.73
CA GLU A 114 -13.12 -9.44 -1.68
C GLU A 114 -12.96 -8.00 -2.21
N ILE A 115 -11.88 -7.71 -2.94
CA ILE A 115 -11.70 -6.40 -3.57
C ILE A 115 -12.82 -6.12 -4.57
N ARG A 116 -13.20 -7.12 -5.37
CA ARG A 116 -14.29 -7.00 -6.33
C ARG A 116 -15.62 -6.69 -5.66
N ASN A 117 -15.91 -7.33 -4.53
CA ASN A 117 -17.12 -7.06 -3.76
C ASN A 117 -17.12 -5.65 -3.16
N ALA A 118 -15.98 -5.17 -2.67
CA ALA A 118 -15.84 -3.80 -2.21
C ALA A 118 -16.04 -2.77 -3.35
N LEU A 119 -15.59 -3.08 -4.57
CA LEU A 119 -15.84 -2.25 -5.75
C LEU A 119 -17.31 -2.25 -6.17
N LEU A 120 -18.02 -3.38 -6.05
CA LEU A 120 -19.46 -3.45 -6.27
C LEU A 120 -20.22 -2.57 -5.27
N ASP A 121 -19.84 -2.68 -3.98
CA ASP A 121 -20.39 -1.82 -2.92
C ASP A 121 -20.11 -0.33 -3.18
N PHE A 122 -18.91 0.01 -3.69
CA PHE A 122 -18.59 1.37 -4.12
C PHE A 122 -19.55 1.86 -5.22
N LYS A 123 -19.90 1.03 -6.20
CA LYS A 123 -20.84 1.39 -7.29
C LYS A 123 -22.24 1.72 -6.78
N GLU A 124 -22.67 1.15 -5.67
CA GLU A 124 -23.96 1.49 -5.05
C GLU A 124 -24.07 2.96 -4.64
N SER A 125 -22.92 3.65 -4.47
CA SER A 125 -22.90 5.11 -4.24
C SER A 125 -23.20 5.95 -5.48
N GLY A 126 -23.42 5.34 -6.65
CA GLY A 126 -23.68 6.02 -7.92
C GLY A 126 -22.42 6.57 -8.60
N LYS A 127 -21.23 6.26 -8.08
CA LYS A 127 -19.94 6.68 -8.64
C LYS A 127 -19.49 5.66 -9.70
N PHE A 128 -18.73 6.11 -10.70
CA PHE A 128 -18.31 5.27 -11.80
C PHE A 128 -16.98 4.55 -11.52
N ILE A 129 -16.77 3.44 -12.21
CA ILE A 129 -15.50 2.70 -12.22
C ILE A 129 -15.07 2.51 -13.67
N VAL A 130 -13.82 2.86 -13.98
CA VAL A 130 -13.21 2.63 -15.29
C VAL A 130 -11.91 1.86 -15.10
N ALA A 131 -11.68 0.87 -15.96
CA ALA A 131 -10.45 0.10 -15.96
C ALA A 131 -9.74 0.23 -17.31
N TYR A 132 -8.42 0.44 -17.26
CA TYR A 132 -7.56 0.41 -18.46
C TYR A 132 -6.29 -0.37 -18.17
N ALA A 133 -5.93 -1.25 -19.07
CA ALA A 133 -4.64 -1.93 -19.08
C ALA A 133 -4.13 -2.18 -20.50
N ASP A 134 -2.81 -2.32 -20.59
CA ASP A 134 -2.17 -2.80 -21.82
C ASP A 134 -2.33 -4.32 -21.97
N GLN A 135 -2.37 -5.03 -20.84
CA GLN A 135 -2.58 -6.47 -20.80
C GLN A 135 -3.45 -6.84 -19.60
N TYR A 136 -4.37 -7.77 -19.79
CA TYR A 136 -5.18 -8.32 -18.71
C TYR A 136 -4.83 -9.79 -18.47
N ALA A 137 -4.23 -10.10 -17.32
CA ALA A 137 -4.23 -11.45 -16.79
C ALA A 137 -5.65 -11.82 -16.35
N GLN A 138 -6.00 -13.10 -16.35
CA GLN A 138 -7.35 -13.58 -16.03
C GLN A 138 -7.88 -13.04 -14.69
N GLY A 139 -7.07 -13.06 -13.62
CA GLY A 139 -7.46 -12.52 -12.32
C GLY A 139 -7.72 -11.01 -12.35
N MET A 140 -6.90 -10.26 -13.09
CA MET A 140 -7.07 -8.81 -13.23
C MET A 140 -8.29 -8.47 -14.11
N TYR A 141 -8.57 -9.26 -15.13
CA TYR A 141 -9.80 -9.12 -15.90
C TYR A 141 -11.04 -9.42 -15.04
N TYR A 142 -11.00 -10.49 -14.23
CA TYR A 142 -12.05 -10.82 -13.28
C TYR A 142 -12.33 -9.65 -12.31
N LEU A 143 -11.27 -9.07 -11.73
CA LEU A 143 -11.39 -7.90 -10.85
C LEU A 143 -11.99 -6.71 -11.59
N SER A 144 -11.48 -6.42 -12.80
CA SER A 144 -11.92 -5.28 -13.60
C SER A 144 -13.33 -5.43 -14.19
N SER A 145 -13.89 -6.65 -14.18
CA SER A 145 -15.22 -6.92 -14.74
C SER A 145 -16.36 -6.19 -14.02
N VAL A 146 -16.11 -5.61 -12.86
CA VAL A 146 -17.06 -4.76 -12.12
C VAL A 146 -17.15 -3.34 -12.72
N ALA A 147 -16.14 -2.92 -13.50
CA ALA A 147 -16.07 -1.57 -14.06
C ALA A 147 -17.21 -1.30 -15.05
N ASP A 148 -17.66 -0.05 -15.11
CA ASP A 148 -18.65 0.40 -16.09
C ASP A 148 -18.07 0.42 -17.50
N LYS A 149 -16.74 0.59 -17.59
CA LYS A 149 -16.02 0.56 -18.85
C LYS A 149 -14.65 -0.10 -18.65
N ILE A 150 -14.39 -1.12 -19.45
CA ILE A 150 -13.10 -1.80 -19.52
C ILE A 150 -12.47 -1.42 -20.87
N ILE A 151 -11.26 -0.90 -20.82
CA ILE A 151 -10.51 -0.46 -21.99
C ILE A 151 -9.20 -1.25 -22.02
N ILE A 152 -8.86 -1.73 -23.22
CA ILE A 152 -7.57 -2.38 -23.47
C ILE A 152 -6.84 -1.62 -24.59
N ASN A 153 -5.53 -1.60 -24.49
CA ASN A 153 -4.69 -1.11 -25.57
C ASN A 153 -4.96 -1.94 -26.84
N PRO A 154 -5.12 -1.32 -28.04
CA PRO A 154 -5.35 -2.06 -29.29
C PRO A 154 -4.25 -3.09 -29.62
N GLN A 155 -3.04 -2.91 -29.13
CA GLN A 155 -1.92 -3.85 -29.25
C GLN A 155 -1.81 -4.80 -28.04
N GLY A 156 -2.75 -4.70 -27.11
CA GLY A 156 -2.75 -5.47 -25.87
C GLY A 156 -3.28 -6.89 -26.04
N SER A 157 -3.19 -7.66 -24.96
CA SER A 157 -3.67 -9.05 -24.90
C SER A 157 -4.48 -9.31 -23.63
N ILE A 158 -5.44 -10.21 -23.75
CA ILE A 158 -6.21 -10.73 -22.61
C ILE A 158 -5.87 -12.21 -22.43
N GLY A 159 -5.36 -12.58 -21.24
CA GLY A 159 -5.20 -13.97 -20.85
C GLY A 159 -6.54 -14.55 -20.42
N TRP A 160 -7.14 -15.40 -21.24
CA TRP A 160 -8.39 -16.08 -20.93
C TRP A 160 -8.18 -17.58 -20.94
N HIS A 161 -8.18 -18.19 -19.74
CA HIS A 161 -7.97 -19.62 -19.59
C HIS A 161 -9.10 -20.21 -18.76
N GLY A 162 -9.45 -21.46 -19.00
CA GLY A 162 -10.31 -22.23 -18.11
C GLY A 162 -9.55 -22.56 -16.80
N ALA A 163 -10.30 -22.76 -15.72
CA ALA A 163 -9.74 -23.32 -14.49
C ALA A 163 -9.69 -24.85 -14.63
N GLY A 164 -8.50 -25.43 -14.56
CA GLY A 164 -8.30 -26.87 -14.57
C GLY A 164 -7.16 -27.24 -13.62
N MET A 165 -7.36 -28.30 -12.82
CA MET A 165 -6.34 -28.83 -11.94
C MET A 165 -6.21 -30.32 -12.13
N GLN A 166 -5.01 -30.81 -12.35
CA GLN A 166 -4.71 -32.23 -12.34
C GLN A 166 -4.02 -32.60 -11.03
N LEU A 167 -4.69 -33.38 -10.19
CA LEU A 167 -4.13 -33.91 -8.95
C LEU A 167 -3.61 -35.33 -9.21
N SER A 168 -2.30 -35.54 -9.00
CA SER A 168 -1.69 -36.86 -8.97
C SER A 168 -1.51 -37.28 -7.51
N LEU A 169 -2.19 -38.33 -7.10
CA LEU A 169 -2.00 -38.97 -5.80
C LEU A 169 -1.02 -40.13 -5.98
N ILE A 170 0.13 -40.01 -5.37
CA ILE A 170 1.10 -41.12 -5.28
C ILE A 170 0.79 -41.83 -3.95
N HIS A 171 0.25 -43.04 -4.05
CA HIS A 171 0.16 -43.93 -2.90
C HIS A 171 1.52 -44.53 -2.63
N ILE A 172 2.06 -44.27 -1.48
CA ILE A 172 3.26 -44.95 -0.96
C ILE A 172 2.79 -46.14 -0.13
#